data_33cc84c5c3bc3f75cb4dbbdee0b29307
#
_entry.id   33cc84c5c3bc3f75cb4dbbdee0b29307
#
_cell.length_a   1.000
_cell.length_b   1.000
_cell.length_c   1.000
_cell.angle_alpha   90.00
_cell.angle_beta   90.00
_cell.angle_gamma   90.00
#
_symmetry.space_group_name_H-M   'P 1'
#
loop_
_entity.id
_entity.type
_entity.pdbx_description
1 polymer ?
#
loop_
_entity_poly.entity_id
_entity_poly.type
_entity_poly.pdbx_seq_one_letter_code
_entity_poly.pdbx_strand_id
1 'polypeptide(L)'
;DGNLEISAHEQISFLRKLYRNQLPFQVEHQRLVKDLMITEAGRNWILRAKTGWEGRFGWWVGWIEWPTGPVFFALNIDTPNRTDDLFKREAIARAILRSIDALPPN
;
A
#
# COMPACT_ATOMS: atom_id res chain seq x y z
N ASP A 1 10.46 -0.84 19.23
CA ASP A 1 10.96 0.48 19.44
C ASP A 1 11.23 1.16 18.10
N GLY A 2 11.76 2.37 18.16
CA GLY A 2 11.92 3.18 16.96
C GLY A 2 12.82 2.59 15.88
N ASN A 3 13.61 1.60 16.22
CA ASN A 3 14.51 0.97 15.25
C ASN A 3 13.80 0.35 14.09
N LEU A 4 12.59 -0.11 14.33
CA LEU A 4 11.86 -0.88 13.33
C LEU A 4 10.89 -0.02 12.54
N GLU A 5 10.83 1.26 12.87
CA GLU A 5 9.95 2.17 12.15
C GLU A 5 10.49 2.44 10.77
N ILE A 6 9.63 2.30 9.79
CA ILE A 6 9.95 2.61 8.40
C ILE A 6 9.14 3.84 8.02
N SER A 7 9.80 4.87 7.54
CA SER A 7 9.13 6.09 7.13
C SER A 7 8.25 5.85 5.90
N ALA A 8 7.28 6.73 5.69
CA ALA A 8 6.44 6.68 4.49
C ALA A 8 7.31 6.77 3.22
N HIS A 9 8.35 7.59 3.23
CA HIS A 9 9.27 7.68 2.09
C HIS A 9 10.00 6.37 1.82
N GLU A 10 10.44 5.70 2.88
CA GLU A 10 11.11 4.41 2.72
C GLU A 10 10.16 3.35 2.21
N GLN A 11 8.92 3.37 2.67
CA GLN A 11 7.90 2.45 2.17
C GLN A 11 7.63 2.68 0.69
N ILE A 12 7.49 3.94 0.27
CA ILE A 12 7.28 4.28 -1.13
C ILE A 12 8.48 3.85 -1.98
N SER A 13 9.69 4.10 -1.50
CA SER A 13 10.91 3.69 -2.20
C SER A 13 10.96 2.18 -2.41
N PHE A 14 10.62 1.42 -1.38
CA PHE A 14 10.55 -0.03 -1.46
C PHE A 14 9.50 -0.49 -2.47
N LEU A 15 8.32 0.12 -2.44
CA LEU A 15 7.22 -0.22 -3.34
C LEU A 15 7.59 0.06 -4.79
N ARG A 16 8.28 1.14 -5.06
CA ARG A 16 8.76 1.46 -6.41
C ARG A 16 9.70 0.39 -6.93
N LYS A 17 10.61 -0.06 -6.08
CA LYS A 17 11.54 -1.12 -6.47
C LYS A 17 10.80 -2.44 -6.71
N LEU A 18 9.84 -2.76 -5.86
CA LEU A 18 9.03 -3.95 -6.06
C LEU A 18 8.23 -3.86 -7.37
N TYR A 19 7.63 -2.72 -7.64
CA TYR A 19 6.88 -2.49 -8.87
C TYR A 19 7.75 -2.77 -10.10
N ARG A 20 9.01 -2.36 -10.05
CA ARG A 20 9.96 -2.49 -11.15
C ARG A 20 10.75 -3.80 -11.14
N ASN A 21 10.47 -4.70 -10.21
CA ASN A 21 11.22 -5.94 -10.02
C ASN A 21 12.71 -5.68 -9.75
N GLN A 22 13.00 -4.63 -8.98
CA GLN A 22 14.37 -4.19 -8.70
C GLN A 22 14.84 -4.48 -7.27
N LEU A 23 14.08 -5.25 -6.52
CA LEU A 23 14.52 -5.71 -5.20
C LEU A 23 15.55 -6.83 -5.40
N PRO A 24 16.44 -7.05 -4.40
CA PRO A 24 17.48 -8.06 -4.52
C PRO A 24 16.95 -9.49 -4.31
N PHE A 25 15.90 -9.85 -5.03
CA PHE A 25 15.26 -11.16 -4.98
C PHE A 25 14.93 -11.57 -6.41
N GLN A 26 14.64 -12.85 -6.59
CA GLN A 26 14.28 -13.35 -7.91
C GLN A 26 13.02 -12.66 -8.44
N VAL A 27 13.00 -12.40 -9.73
CA VAL A 27 11.88 -11.70 -10.38
C VAL A 27 10.58 -12.48 -10.19
N GLU A 28 10.64 -13.81 -10.27
CA GLU A 28 9.44 -14.64 -10.08
C GLU A 28 8.84 -14.45 -8.69
N HIS A 29 9.70 -14.30 -7.68
CA HIS A 29 9.22 -14.08 -6.32
C HIS A 29 8.59 -12.69 -6.17
N GLN A 30 9.18 -11.69 -6.81
CA GLN A 30 8.63 -10.34 -6.77
C GLN A 30 7.28 -10.29 -7.47
N ARG A 31 7.14 -10.99 -8.58
CA ARG A 31 5.86 -11.08 -9.28
C ARG A 31 4.80 -11.78 -8.44
N LEU A 32 5.18 -12.85 -7.76
CA LEU A 32 4.25 -13.57 -6.89
C LEU A 32 3.76 -12.67 -5.75
N VAL A 33 4.68 -11.94 -5.13
CA VAL A 33 4.31 -11.01 -4.05
C VAL A 33 3.31 -9.98 -4.57
N LYS A 34 3.55 -9.41 -5.76
CA LYS A 34 2.65 -8.42 -6.34
C LYS A 34 1.28 -9.02 -6.64
N ASP A 35 1.21 -10.27 -7.08
CA ASP A 35 -0.05 -10.95 -7.30
C ASP A 35 -0.81 -11.14 -6.00
N LEU A 36 -0.10 -11.48 -4.93
CA LEU A 36 -0.71 -11.67 -3.62
C LEU A 36 -1.20 -10.35 -3.02
N MET A 37 -0.70 -9.22 -3.50
CA MET A 37 -1.11 -7.91 -3.04
C MET A 37 -2.38 -7.40 -3.71
N ILE A 38 -2.87 -8.07 -4.75
CA ILE A 38 -4.07 -7.60 -5.44
C ILE A 38 -5.24 -7.57 -4.47
N THR A 39 -5.75 -6.38 -4.25
CA THR A 39 -6.84 -6.11 -3.31
C THR A 39 -8.14 -5.90 -4.05
N GLU A 40 -8.08 -5.22 -5.16
CA GLU A 40 -9.24 -4.88 -5.95
C GLU A 40 -8.79 -4.54 -7.37
N ALA A 41 -9.62 -4.85 -8.35
CA ALA A 41 -9.34 -4.49 -9.73
C ALA A 41 -10.60 -4.00 -10.39
N GLY A 42 -10.47 -2.98 -11.20
CA GLY A 42 -11.53 -2.46 -12.03
C GLY A 42 -11.21 -2.70 -13.50
N ARG A 43 -11.90 -1.97 -14.36
CA ARG A 43 -11.76 -2.17 -15.80
C ARG A 43 -10.37 -1.81 -16.32
N ASN A 44 -9.81 -0.72 -15.81
CA ASN A 44 -8.53 -0.20 -16.28
C ASN A 44 -7.52 0.00 -15.16
N TRP A 45 -7.75 -0.59 -14.00
CA TRP A 45 -6.88 -0.34 -12.86
C TRP A 45 -6.79 -1.54 -11.94
N ILE A 46 -5.68 -1.64 -11.25
CA ILE A 46 -5.45 -2.67 -10.23
C ILE A 46 -4.94 -1.99 -8.97
N LEU A 47 -5.60 -2.23 -7.85
CA LEU A 47 -5.13 -1.79 -6.55
C LEU A 47 -4.37 -2.94 -5.90
N ARG A 48 -3.09 -2.72 -5.64
CA ARG A 48 -2.25 -3.67 -4.89
C ARG A 48 -1.89 -3.03 -3.58
N ALA A 49 -2.15 -3.72 -2.49
CA ALA A 49 -1.94 -3.15 -1.18
C ALA A 49 -1.54 -4.21 -0.18
N LYS A 50 -0.88 -3.77 0.89
CA LYS A 50 -0.46 -4.63 1.97
C LYS A 50 -0.65 -3.90 3.28
N THR A 51 -1.27 -4.58 4.21
CA THR A 51 -1.37 -4.10 5.59
C THR A 51 -0.17 -4.57 6.38
N GLY A 52 0.20 -3.81 7.36
CA GLY A 52 1.27 -4.18 8.28
C GLY A 52 0.99 -3.61 9.65
N TRP A 53 1.75 -4.08 10.62
CA TRP A 53 1.45 -3.85 12.00
C TRP A 53 2.72 -3.95 12.85
N GLU A 54 2.97 -2.92 13.64
CA GLU A 54 4.12 -2.89 14.54
C GLU A 54 3.72 -2.15 15.80
N GLY A 55 3.64 -2.87 16.93
CA GLY A 55 3.19 -2.28 18.18
C GLY A 55 1.80 -1.69 18.05
N ARG A 56 1.68 -0.37 18.24
CA ARG A 56 0.42 0.34 18.08
C ARG A 56 0.27 1.03 16.74
N PHE A 57 1.28 0.88 15.87
CA PHE A 57 1.24 1.51 14.55
C PHE A 57 0.78 0.52 13.51
N GLY A 58 -0.16 0.94 12.69
CA GLY A 58 -0.62 0.17 11.57
C GLY A 58 -0.33 0.92 10.28
N TRP A 59 -0.17 0.17 9.19
CA TRP A 59 0.02 0.82 7.89
C TRP A 59 -0.75 0.08 6.80
N TRP A 60 -1.04 0.82 5.76
CA TRP A 60 -1.63 0.30 4.53
C TRP A 60 -0.88 0.97 3.39
N VAL A 61 -0.17 0.17 2.61
CA VAL A 61 0.74 0.68 1.60
C VAL A 61 0.53 -0.07 0.30
N GLY A 62 0.84 0.57 -0.81
CA GLY A 62 0.70 -0.08 -2.09
C GLY A 62 0.69 0.91 -3.24
N TRP A 63 0.01 0.51 -4.31
CA TRP A 63 -0.15 1.39 -5.47
C TRP A 63 -1.38 1.00 -6.27
N ILE A 64 -1.84 1.95 -7.07
CA ILE A 64 -2.90 1.70 -8.05
C ILE A 64 -2.24 1.76 -9.42
N GLU A 65 -2.40 0.70 -10.20
CA GLU A 65 -1.89 0.65 -11.56
C GLU A 65 -2.96 1.13 -12.52
N TRP A 66 -2.69 2.26 -13.17
CA TRP A 66 -3.49 2.79 -14.26
C TRP A 66 -2.71 2.66 -15.56
N PRO A 67 -3.37 2.69 -16.73
CA PRO A 67 -2.63 2.69 -18.01
C PRO A 67 -1.61 3.83 -18.11
N THR A 68 -1.85 4.93 -17.41
CA THR A 68 -0.95 6.08 -17.42
C THR A 68 0.20 5.95 -16.43
N GLY A 69 0.21 4.90 -15.61
CA GLY A 69 1.27 4.65 -14.66
C GLY A 69 0.75 4.42 -13.24
N PRO A 70 1.63 4.03 -12.33
CA PRO A 70 1.24 3.74 -10.95
C PRO A 70 1.14 4.99 -10.10
N VAL A 71 0.24 4.93 -9.11
CA VAL A 71 0.17 5.93 -8.05
C VAL A 71 0.46 5.20 -6.73
N PHE A 72 1.59 5.52 -6.13
CA PHE A 72 2.02 4.89 -4.87
C PHE A 72 1.44 5.60 -3.67
N PHE A 73 1.16 4.86 -2.62
CA PHE A 73 0.67 5.45 -1.37
C PHE A 73 1.22 4.70 -0.16
N ALA A 74 1.34 5.41 0.94
CA ALA A 74 1.70 4.84 2.22
C ALA A 74 0.95 5.61 3.30
N LEU A 75 0.07 4.92 3.99
CA LEU A 75 -0.66 5.49 5.12
C LEU A 75 -0.21 4.79 6.39
N ASN A 76 0.29 5.57 7.33
CA ASN A 76 0.68 5.08 8.64
C ASN A 76 -0.18 5.78 9.68
N ILE A 77 -0.80 5.01 10.55
CA ILE A 77 -1.62 5.60 11.61
C ILE A 77 -1.28 4.95 12.95
N ASP A 78 -1.44 5.75 13.99
CA ASP A 78 -1.35 5.28 15.36
C ASP A 78 -2.68 4.59 15.70
N THR A 79 -2.60 3.36 16.14
CA THR A 79 -3.80 2.57 16.42
C THR A 79 -3.79 2.08 17.86
N PRO A 80 -3.99 2.99 18.83
CA PRO A 80 -3.99 2.60 20.23
C PRO A 80 -5.10 1.62 20.56
N ASN A 81 -6.16 1.63 19.79
CA ASN A 81 -7.34 0.80 20.01
C ASN A 81 -7.49 -0.14 18.80
N ARG A 82 -6.59 -1.09 18.71
CA ARG A 82 -6.39 -1.93 17.53
C ARG A 82 -7.66 -2.46 16.87
N THR A 83 -8.56 -3.00 17.67
CA THR A 83 -9.73 -3.68 17.15
C THR A 83 -10.59 -2.76 16.30
N ASP A 84 -10.78 -1.53 16.77
CA ASP A 84 -11.62 -0.56 16.08
C ASP A 84 -10.88 0.15 14.96
N ASP A 85 -9.55 0.29 15.10
CA ASP A 85 -8.77 1.12 14.18
C ASP A 85 -8.31 0.36 12.94
N LEU A 86 -8.37 -0.97 12.97
CA LEU A 86 -7.94 -1.79 11.84
C LEU A 86 -8.62 -1.44 10.52
N PHE A 87 -9.92 -1.16 10.57
CA PHE A 87 -10.68 -0.83 9.37
C PHE A 87 -10.52 0.61 8.93
N LYS A 88 -10.16 1.48 9.87
CA LYS A 88 -10.10 2.91 9.60
C LYS A 88 -8.98 3.29 8.67
N ARG A 89 -7.84 2.61 8.77
CA ARG A 89 -6.69 2.97 7.92
C ARG A 89 -6.97 2.75 6.45
N GLU A 90 -7.63 1.66 6.09
CA GLU A 90 -7.99 1.43 4.70
C GLU A 90 -9.04 2.41 4.23
N ALA A 91 -10.06 2.67 5.05
CA ALA A 91 -11.12 3.61 4.71
C ALA A 91 -10.57 5.02 4.51
N ILE A 92 -9.68 5.45 5.40
CA ILE A 92 -9.04 6.76 5.29
C ILE A 92 -8.21 6.85 4.01
N ALA A 93 -7.39 5.83 3.75
CA ALA A 93 -6.55 5.82 2.57
C ALA A 93 -7.39 5.86 1.29
N ARG A 94 -8.46 5.06 1.22
CA ARG A 94 -9.34 5.06 0.05
C ARG A 94 -10.00 6.40 -0.16
N ALA A 95 -10.45 7.05 0.92
CA ALA A 95 -11.05 8.37 0.83
C ALA A 95 -10.07 9.40 0.27
N ILE A 96 -8.83 9.38 0.75
CA ILE A 96 -7.79 10.28 0.25
C ILE A 96 -7.50 10.00 -1.23
N LEU A 97 -7.33 8.73 -1.58
CA LEU A 97 -7.03 8.34 -2.96
C LEU A 97 -8.16 8.74 -3.91
N ARG A 98 -9.41 8.64 -3.47
CA ARG A 98 -10.55 9.10 -4.28
C ARG A 98 -10.55 10.61 -4.43
N SER A 99 -10.14 11.33 -3.37
CA SER A 99 -10.15 12.80 -3.41
C SER A 99 -9.15 13.37 -4.41
N ILE A 100 -8.11 12.62 -4.76
CA ILE A 100 -7.11 13.02 -5.75
C ILE A 100 -7.26 12.25 -7.06
N ASP A 101 -8.38 11.58 -7.25
CA ASP A 101 -8.70 10.79 -8.45
C ASP A 101 -7.74 9.63 -8.71
N ALA A 102 -7.06 9.14 -7.67
CA ALA A 102 -6.21 7.96 -7.80
C ALA A 102 -7.01 6.66 -7.74
N LEU A 103 -8.19 6.70 -7.14
CA LEU A 103 -9.18 5.62 -7.18
C LEU A 103 -10.48 6.18 -7.75
N PRO A 104 -11.26 5.34 -8.45
CA PRO A 104 -12.56 5.79 -8.95
C PRO A 104 -13.54 5.99 -7.79
N PRO A 105 -14.56 6.82 -7.98
CA PRO A 105 -15.60 6.97 -6.97
C PRO A 105 -16.38 5.68 -6.79
N ASN A 106 -17.01 5.54 -5.66
CA ASN A 106 -17.84 4.37 -5.35
C ASN A 106 -19.04 4.27 -6.29
#